data_81b0d19c721fc1319b1a6ea134823cbb
#
_entry.id   81b0d19c721fc1319b1a6ea134823cbb
#
_cell.length_a   1.000
_cell.length_b   1.000
_cell.length_c   1.000
_cell.angle_alpha   90.00
_cell.angle_beta   90.00
_cell.angle_gamma   90.00
#
_symmetry.space_group_name_H-M   'P 1'
#
loop_
_entity.id
_entity.type
_entity.pdbx_description
1 polymer ?
#
loop_
_entity_poly.entity_id
_entity_poly.type
_entity_poly.pdbx_seq_one_letter_code
_entity_poly.pdbx_strand_id
1 'polypeptide(L)'
;QVKNGSHIIGVATSSGVTAKYSQNGGADFLLILNSGRFRQMGRSSLAGFLPFCNSNDMVMKFVSREILPLVKDIPIIFGLNATDPTKDLESYIDEIKNMGIDGINNYPTVGLIDGQFSESLEEDGDSYSIEVEAIKIAHEKGMFTVAFVFDEIQAAQMIDAGTDVICVHLGLTGGG
;
A
#
# COMPACT_ATOMS: atom_id res chain seq x y z
N GLN A 1 -4.07 10.43 19.02
CA GLN A 1 -4.43 11.66 18.30
C GLN A 1 -5.92 11.72 18.02
N VAL A 2 -6.53 10.73 17.37
CA VAL A 2 -7.99 10.71 17.03
C VAL A 2 -8.87 10.89 18.26
N LYS A 3 -8.54 10.25 19.39
CA LYS A 3 -9.30 10.42 20.66
C LYS A 3 -9.29 11.85 21.19
N ASN A 4 -8.34 12.66 20.78
CA ASN A 4 -8.21 14.07 21.18
C ASN A 4 -8.71 15.04 20.10
N GLY A 5 -9.37 14.54 19.04
CA GLY A 5 -9.88 15.35 17.93
C GLY A 5 -8.80 15.88 16.98
N SER A 6 -7.59 15.35 17.05
CA SER A 6 -6.50 15.71 16.13
C SER A 6 -6.58 14.92 14.84
N HIS A 7 -6.15 15.52 13.74
CA HIS A 7 -6.01 14.84 12.45
C HIS A 7 -4.78 13.93 12.43
N ILE A 8 -4.84 12.89 11.61
CA ILE A 8 -3.70 12.03 11.28
C ILE A 8 -3.32 12.30 9.84
N ILE A 9 -2.04 12.56 9.59
CA ILE A 9 -1.52 12.87 8.26
C ILE A 9 -0.60 11.73 7.81
N GLY A 10 -1.11 10.91 6.87
CA GLY A 10 -0.30 9.93 6.15
C GLY A 10 0.25 10.54 4.87
N VAL A 11 1.53 10.31 4.58
CA VAL A 11 2.18 10.83 3.37
C VAL A 11 2.63 9.70 2.47
N ALA A 12 2.12 9.68 1.22
CA ALA A 12 2.58 8.75 0.20
C ALA A 12 3.94 9.20 -0.36
N THR A 13 4.95 8.36 -0.21
CA THR A 13 6.32 8.65 -0.65
C THR A 13 6.98 7.45 -1.32
N SER A 14 8.07 7.68 -2.06
CA SER A 14 8.80 6.63 -2.78
C SER A 14 10.28 6.96 -2.98
N SER A 15 10.84 7.80 -2.12
CA SER A 15 12.28 8.08 -2.05
C SER A 15 12.71 8.51 -0.68
N GLY A 16 13.98 8.32 -0.37
CA GLY A 16 14.55 8.72 0.91
C GLY A 16 14.43 10.23 1.20
N VAL A 17 14.58 11.07 0.18
CA VAL A 17 14.47 12.52 0.35
C VAL A 17 13.05 12.94 0.74
N THR A 18 12.03 12.44 0.04
CA THR A 18 10.64 12.76 0.38
C THR A 18 10.24 12.17 1.73
N ALA A 19 10.65 10.95 2.04
CA ALA A 19 10.40 10.32 3.33
C ALA A 19 10.97 11.13 4.50
N LYS A 20 12.25 11.52 4.40
CA LYS A 20 12.93 12.35 5.42
C LYS A 20 12.20 13.67 5.67
N TYR A 21 11.85 14.39 4.61
CA TYR A 21 11.20 15.69 4.77
C TYR A 21 9.73 15.58 5.18
N SER A 22 9.04 14.48 4.83
CA SER A 22 7.70 14.20 5.35
C SER A 22 7.71 13.98 6.87
N GLN A 23 8.64 13.16 7.38
CA GLN A 23 8.83 12.98 8.81
C GLN A 23 9.14 14.32 9.50
N ASN A 24 10.09 15.09 8.98
CA ASN A 24 10.46 16.40 9.55
C ASN A 24 9.33 17.43 9.48
N GLY A 25 8.43 17.30 8.52
CA GLY A 25 7.25 18.14 8.33
C GLY A 25 6.06 17.77 9.22
N GLY A 26 6.19 16.69 10.02
CA GLY A 26 5.15 16.28 10.97
C GLY A 26 4.14 15.28 10.41
N ALA A 27 4.51 14.50 9.40
CA ALA A 27 3.72 13.34 9.01
C ALA A 27 3.61 12.33 10.16
N ASP A 28 2.43 11.72 10.34
CA ASP A 28 2.20 10.73 11.38
C ASP A 28 2.60 9.32 10.94
N PHE A 29 2.55 9.03 9.63
CA PHE A 29 3.06 7.79 9.03
C PHE A 29 3.37 7.98 7.55
N LEU A 30 4.13 7.05 6.96
CA LEU A 30 4.44 7.03 5.53
C LEU A 30 3.79 5.84 4.83
N LEU A 31 3.16 6.09 3.68
CA LEU A 31 2.70 5.07 2.73
C LEU A 31 3.74 4.95 1.62
N ILE A 32 4.33 3.77 1.46
CA ILE A 32 5.39 3.57 0.48
C ILE A 32 4.83 2.84 -0.73
N LEU A 33 4.67 3.58 -1.84
CA LEU A 33 3.98 3.12 -3.03
C LEU A 33 4.90 3.11 -4.26
N ASN A 34 4.76 2.08 -5.11
CA ASN A 34 5.47 2.01 -6.39
C ASN A 34 5.13 3.18 -7.33
N SER A 35 3.85 3.60 -7.38
CA SER A 35 3.38 4.71 -8.22
C SER A 35 4.09 6.03 -7.92
N GLY A 36 4.45 6.27 -6.67
CA GLY A 36 5.22 7.44 -6.29
C GLY A 36 6.61 7.48 -6.95
N ARG A 37 7.23 6.33 -7.17
CA ARG A 37 8.52 6.24 -7.88
C ARG A 37 8.38 6.68 -9.33
N PHE A 38 7.34 6.25 -10.02
CA PHE A 38 7.06 6.68 -11.38
C PHE A 38 6.75 8.18 -11.47
N ARG A 39 6.01 8.74 -10.51
CA ARG A 39 5.76 10.19 -10.44
C ARG A 39 7.06 11.00 -10.28
N GLN A 40 8.00 10.52 -9.49
CA GLN A 40 9.31 11.17 -9.34
C GLN A 40 10.16 11.12 -10.61
N MET A 41 9.88 10.16 -11.49
CA MET A 41 10.45 10.11 -12.85
C MET A 41 9.71 11.02 -13.83
N GLY A 42 8.72 11.82 -13.40
CA GLY A 42 7.86 12.63 -14.25
C GLY A 42 6.84 11.81 -15.06
N ARG A 43 6.41 10.64 -14.53
CA ARG A 43 5.44 9.75 -15.16
C ARG A 43 4.13 9.69 -14.39
N SER A 44 3.07 9.24 -15.06
CA SER A 44 1.77 9.06 -14.45
C SER A 44 1.78 7.96 -13.36
N SER A 45 0.90 8.10 -12.37
CA SER A 45 0.61 7.05 -11.39
C SER A 45 0.10 5.75 -12.02
N LEU A 46 -0.52 5.83 -13.20
CA LEU A 46 -0.95 4.65 -13.99
C LEU A 46 0.19 3.67 -14.27
N ALA A 47 1.43 4.15 -14.38
CA ALA A 47 2.59 3.30 -14.57
C ALA A 47 2.77 2.27 -13.44
N GLY A 48 2.22 2.54 -12.25
CA GLY A 48 2.26 1.61 -11.12
C GLY A 48 1.37 0.37 -11.28
N PHE A 49 0.47 0.37 -12.25
CA PHE A 49 -0.46 -0.74 -12.57
C PHE A 49 -0.05 -1.52 -13.82
N LEU A 50 0.97 -1.07 -14.52
CA LEU A 50 1.40 -1.67 -15.78
C LEU A 50 2.64 -2.54 -15.55
N PRO A 51 2.87 -3.56 -16.40
CA PRO A 51 3.90 -4.59 -16.18
C PRO A 51 5.33 -4.10 -16.52
N PHE A 52 5.73 -2.94 -16.00
CA PHE A 52 7.08 -2.41 -16.19
C PHE A 52 8.12 -3.02 -15.25
N CYS A 53 7.65 -3.51 -14.10
CA CYS A 53 8.49 -4.19 -13.09
C CYS A 53 7.60 -4.90 -12.07
N ASN A 54 8.18 -5.82 -11.29
CA ASN A 54 7.52 -6.33 -10.10
C ASN A 54 7.42 -5.22 -9.05
N SER A 55 6.18 -4.89 -8.64
CA SER A 55 5.90 -3.81 -7.69
C SER A 55 6.51 -4.08 -6.32
N ASN A 56 6.35 -5.30 -5.81
CA ASN A 56 6.84 -5.70 -4.50
C ASN A 56 8.36 -5.61 -4.41
N ASP A 57 9.08 -6.12 -5.41
CA ASP A 57 10.54 -6.06 -5.47
C ASP A 57 11.04 -4.61 -5.59
N MET A 58 10.34 -3.79 -6.36
CA MET A 58 10.67 -2.36 -6.48
C MET A 58 10.54 -1.66 -5.12
N VAL A 59 9.40 -1.81 -4.45
CA VAL A 59 9.12 -1.18 -3.15
C VAL A 59 10.11 -1.68 -2.11
N MET A 60 10.34 -2.99 -2.03
CA MET A 60 11.28 -3.60 -1.11
C MET A 60 12.70 -3.02 -1.26
N LYS A 61 13.13 -2.83 -2.51
CA LYS A 61 14.45 -2.30 -2.82
C LYS A 61 14.66 -0.87 -2.31
N PHE A 62 13.71 0.04 -2.52
CA PHE A 62 13.92 1.41 -2.07
C PHE A 62 13.54 1.63 -0.59
N VAL A 63 12.61 0.85 -0.04
CA VAL A 63 12.35 0.87 1.40
C VAL A 63 13.60 0.51 2.18
N SER A 64 14.23 -0.62 1.86
CA SER A 64 15.40 -1.11 2.58
C SER A 64 16.61 -0.19 2.46
N ARG A 65 16.82 0.43 1.30
CA ARG A 65 18.04 1.20 1.01
C ARG A 65 17.92 2.70 1.24
N GLU A 66 16.72 3.25 1.02
CA GLU A 66 16.52 4.70 1.00
C GLU A 66 15.69 5.19 2.19
N ILE A 67 14.70 4.41 2.68
CA ILE A 67 13.72 4.87 3.66
C ILE A 67 14.06 4.41 5.07
N LEU A 68 14.15 3.12 5.31
CA LEU A 68 14.45 2.55 6.63
C LEU A 68 15.73 3.10 7.26
N PRO A 69 16.80 3.45 6.52
CA PRO A 69 17.98 4.08 7.12
C PRO A 69 17.74 5.50 7.64
N LEU A 70 16.75 6.22 7.09
CA LEU A 70 16.52 7.66 7.34
C LEU A 70 15.31 7.94 8.23
N VAL A 71 14.27 7.13 8.17
CA VAL A 71 13.02 7.30 8.93
C VAL A 71 13.08 6.39 10.15
N LYS A 72 12.90 6.98 11.35
CA LYS A 72 13.03 6.26 12.63
C LYS A 72 11.88 6.53 13.59
N ASP A 73 11.17 7.64 13.40
CA ASP A 73 10.30 8.19 14.43
C ASP A 73 8.80 8.03 14.10
N ILE A 74 8.48 7.62 12.87
CA ILE A 74 7.10 7.43 12.42
C ILE A 74 6.93 6.09 11.69
N PRO A 75 5.73 5.48 11.75
CA PRO A 75 5.45 4.21 11.09
C PRO A 75 5.63 4.25 9.58
N ILE A 76 6.12 3.13 9.04
CA ILE A 76 6.30 2.89 7.62
C ILE A 76 5.31 1.81 7.18
N ILE A 77 4.46 2.13 6.21
CA ILE A 77 3.41 1.26 5.67
C ILE A 77 3.80 0.85 4.25
N PHE A 78 3.99 -0.43 4.03
CA PHE A 78 4.41 -1.01 2.76
C PHE A 78 3.24 -1.13 1.78
N GLY A 79 3.42 -0.67 0.55
CA GLY A 79 2.48 -0.89 -0.55
C GLY A 79 2.64 -2.30 -1.11
N LEU A 80 1.77 -3.21 -0.70
CA LEU A 80 1.79 -4.61 -1.07
C LEU A 80 0.91 -4.86 -2.29
N ASN A 81 1.51 -5.38 -3.36
CA ASN A 81 0.78 -6.01 -4.45
C ASN A 81 0.43 -7.45 -4.03
N ALA A 82 -0.78 -7.63 -3.49
CA ALA A 82 -1.20 -8.91 -2.95
C ALA A 82 -1.43 -9.99 -4.04
N THR A 83 -1.75 -9.56 -5.27
CA THR A 83 -1.97 -10.44 -6.42
C THR A 83 -0.67 -10.81 -7.16
N ASP A 84 0.50 -10.62 -6.57
CA ASP A 84 1.77 -11.00 -7.16
C ASP A 84 1.92 -12.54 -7.17
N PRO A 85 1.85 -13.21 -8.34
CA PRO A 85 1.87 -14.66 -8.42
C PRO A 85 3.25 -15.26 -8.10
N THR A 86 4.25 -14.43 -7.91
CA THR A 86 5.64 -14.87 -7.60
C THR A 86 5.92 -14.88 -6.10
N LYS A 87 4.95 -14.45 -5.27
CA LYS A 87 5.09 -14.39 -3.82
C LYS A 87 4.08 -15.31 -3.13
N ASP A 88 4.55 -16.05 -2.16
CA ASP A 88 3.65 -16.64 -1.15
C ASP A 88 3.25 -15.53 -0.18
N LEU A 89 1.96 -15.23 -0.13
CA LEU A 89 1.44 -14.02 0.52
C LEU A 89 1.80 -13.96 2.01
N GLU A 90 1.59 -15.07 2.71
CA GLU A 90 1.83 -15.12 4.16
C GLU A 90 3.31 -14.99 4.51
N SER A 91 4.16 -15.73 3.80
CA SER A 91 5.62 -15.67 3.98
C SER A 91 6.18 -14.29 3.62
N TYR A 92 5.61 -13.65 2.59
CA TYR A 92 6.06 -12.33 2.17
C TYR A 92 5.65 -11.24 3.16
N ILE A 93 4.47 -11.34 3.78
CA ILE A 93 4.06 -10.43 4.88
C ILE A 93 5.01 -10.61 6.08
N ASP A 94 5.43 -11.83 6.39
CA ASP A 94 6.44 -12.07 7.43
C ASP A 94 7.81 -11.45 7.08
N GLU A 95 8.23 -11.53 5.82
CA GLU A 95 9.47 -10.87 5.35
C GLU A 95 9.39 -9.35 5.54
N ILE A 96 8.27 -8.73 5.14
CA ILE A 96 8.01 -7.29 5.32
C ILE A 96 8.09 -6.92 6.80
N LYS A 97 7.41 -7.66 7.67
CA LYS A 97 7.41 -7.43 9.11
C LYS A 97 8.81 -7.57 9.72
N ASN A 98 9.53 -8.64 9.35
CA ASN A 98 10.89 -8.91 9.86
C ASN A 98 11.92 -7.85 9.43
N MET A 99 11.65 -7.11 8.36
CA MET A 99 12.48 -5.99 7.94
C MET A 99 12.32 -4.75 8.84
N GLY A 100 11.34 -4.75 9.73
CA GLY A 100 11.03 -3.62 10.62
C GLY A 100 10.07 -2.61 10.01
N ILE A 101 9.21 -3.06 9.10
CA ILE A 101 8.11 -2.29 8.54
C ILE A 101 6.88 -2.48 9.45
N ASP A 102 6.18 -1.39 9.74
CA ASP A 102 5.14 -1.35 10.77
C ASP A 102 3.78 -1.82 10.25
N GLY A 103 3.54 -1.73 8.95
CA GLY A 103 2.23 -2.08 8.38
C GLY A 103 2.24 -2.26 6.87
N ILE A 104 1.07 -2.60 6.35
CA ILE A 104 0.83 -2.72 4.91
C ILE A 104 -0.38 -1.92 4.44
N ASN A 105 -0.42 -1.61 3.15
CA ASN A 105 -1.62 -1.23 2.41
C ASN A 105 -1.74 -2.07 1.12
N ASN A 106 -2.95 -2.15 0.57
CA ASN A 106 -3.25 -2.91 -0.64
C ASN A 106 -2.99 -2.08 -1.92
N TYR A 107 -1.74 -1.67 -2.15
CA TYR A 107 -1.40 -0.90 -3.35
C TYR A 107 -0.09 -1.39 -4.00
N PRO A 108 -0.06 -1.61 -5.32
CA PRO A 108 -1.13 -1.41 -6.30
C PRO A 108 -2.31 -2.37 -6.10
N THR A 109 -3.51 -1.95 -6.51
CA THR A 109 -4.76 -2.65 -6.23
C THR A 109 -5.51 -3.00 -7.51
N VAL A 110 -6.13 -4.17 -7.55
CA VAL A 110 -7.09 -4.55 -8.61
C VAL A 110 -8.47 -3.96 -8.37
N GLY A 111 -8.74 -3.40 -7.20
CA GLY A 111 -10.02 -2.77 -6.85
C GLY A 111 -10.42 -1.57 -7.70
N LEU A 112 -9.48 -1.00 -8.47
CA LEU A 112 -9.75 0.06 -9.47
C LEU A 112 -10.11 -0.47 -10.86
N ILE A 113 -9.95 -1.77 -11.09
CA ILE A 113 -10.16 -2.38 -12.41
C ILE A 113 -11.64 -2.72 -12.56
N ASP A 114 -12.21 -2.38 -13.70
CA ASP A 114 -13.62 -2.63 -14.02
C ASP A 114 -13.80 -3.39 -15.35
N GLY A 115 -15.05 -3.69 -15.70
CA GLY A 115 -15.43 -4.31 -16.96
C GLY A 115 -14.87 -5.72 -17.15
N GLN A 116 -14.66 -6.11 -18.40
CA GLN A 116 -14.24 -7.46 -18.76
C GLN A 116 -12.91 -7.90 -18.12
N PHE A 117 -12.02 -6.95 -17.86
CA PHE A 117 -10.74 -7.27 -17.22
C PHE A 117 -10.92 -7.63 -15.75
N SER A 118 -11.80 -6.93 -15.04
CA SER A 118 -12.17 -7.28 -13.67
C SER A 118 -12.82 -8.65 -13.59
N GLU A 119 -13.77 -8.94 -14.50
CA GLU A 119 -14.41 -10.26 -14.60
C GLU A 119 -13.40 -11.39 -14.81
N SER A 120 -12.41 -11.17 -15.69
CA SER A 120 -11.36 -12.15 -15.95
C SER A 120 -10.44 -12.37 -14.73
N LEU A 121 -10.12 -11.31 -13.98
CA LEU A 121 -9.34 -11.44 -12.74
C LEU A 121 -10.10 -12.22 -11.67
N GLU A 122 -11.41 -12.01 -11.53
CA GLU A 122 -12.26 -12.79 -10.62
C GLU A 122 -12.31 -14.27 -11.01
N GLU A 123 -12.44 -14.59 -12.31
CA GLU A 123 -12.45 -15.97 -12.82
C GLU A 123 -11.11 -16.67 -12.61
N ASP A 124 -10.00 -15.94 -12.73
CA ASP A 124 -8.63 -16.48 -12.57
C ASP A 124 -8.22 -16.58 -11.09
N GLY A 125 -8.97 -15.93 -10.21
CA GLY A 125 -8.69 -15.90 -8.77
C GLY A 125 -7.79 -14.75 -8.31
N ASP A 126 -7.39 -13.85 -9.20
CA ASP A 126 -6.57 -12.66 -8.91
C ASP A 126 -7.45 -11.45 -8.53
N SER A 127 -8.45 -11.69 -7.70
CA SER A 127 -9.45 -10.71 -7.34
C SER A 127 -9.08 -9.83 -6.15
N TYR A 128 -9.93 -8.83 -5.90
CA TYR A 128 -9.81 -7.99 -4.70
C TYR A 128 -9.86 -8.79 -3.39
N SER A 129 -10.44 -9.99 -3.41
CA SER A 129 -10.49 -10.87 -2.22
C SER A 129 -9.10 -11.27 -1.71
N ILE A 130 -8.08 -11.35 -2.59
CA ILE A 130 -6.69 -11.60 -2.16
C ILE A 130 -6.14 -10.41 -1.37
N GLU A 131 -6.49 -9.18 -1.76
CA GLU A 131 -6.10 -7.99 -1.01
C GLU A 131 -6.77 -7.96 0.37
N VAL A 132 -8.04 -8.36 0.45
CA VAL A 132 -8.77 -8.52 1.72
C VAL A 132 -8.08 -9.54 2.62
N GLU A 133 -7.69 -10.70 2.07
CA GLU A 133 -6.95 -11.72 2.81
C GLU A 133 -5.57 -11.22 3.27
N ALA A 134 -4.87 -10.45 2.44
CA ALA A 134 -3.59 -9.83 2.83
C ALA A 134 -3.73 -8.89 4.04
N ILE A 135 -4.77 -8.06 4.05
CA ILE A 135 -5.08 -7.17 5.18
C ILE A 135 -5.39 -7.98 6.43
N LYS A 136 -6.19 -9.03 6.31
CA LYS A 136 -6.52 -9.92 7.42
C LYS A 136 -5.28 -10.61 8.01
N ILE A 137 -4.44 -11.21 7.17
CA ILE A 137 -3.17 -11.85 7.60
C ILE A 137 -2.28 -10.84 8.33
N ALA A 138 -2.12 -9.64 7.78
CA ALA A 138 -1.30 -8.60 8.39
C ALA A 138 -1.87 -8.15 9.75
N HIS A 139 -3.19 -7.97 9.85
CA HIS A 139 -3.88 -7.64 11.10
C HIS A 139 -3.66 -8.74 12.16
N GLU A 140 -3.86 -10.01 11.80
CA GLU A 140 -3.63 -11.15 12.69
C GLU A 140 -2.17 -11.26 13.16
N LYS A 141 -1.23 -10.84 12.33
CA LYS A 141 0.20 -10.74 12.68
C LYS A 141 0.54 -9.47 13.48
N GLY A 142 -0.45 -8.62 13.80
CA GLY A 142 -0.27 -7.40 14.59
C GLY A 142 0.45 -6.28 13.83
N MET A 143 0.38 -6.25 12.52
CA MET A 143 0.83 -5.14 11.69
C MET A 143 -0.28 -4.09 11.55
N PHE A 144 0.09 -2.82 11.37
CA PHE A 144 -0.86 -1.75 11.09
C PHE A 144 -1.36 -1.84 9.64
N THR A 145 -2.65 -1.66 9.43
CA THR A 145 -3.26 -1.87 8.12
C THR A 145 -4.01 -0.64 7.62
N VAL A 146 -3.76 -0.28 6.37
CA VAL A 146 -4.43 0.82 5.67
C VAL A 146 -5.04 0.26 4.38
N ALA A 147 -6.36 0.16 4.30
CA ALA A 147 -7.05 -0.37 3.14
C ALA A 147 -7.52 0.75 2.20
N PHE A 148 -7.09 0.73 0.95
CA PHE A 148 -7.67 1.54 -0.12
C PHE A 148 -8.94 0.88 -0.62
N VAL A 149 -10.03 1.66 -0.65
CA VAL A 149 -11.34 1.22 -1.08
C VAL A 149 -11.94 2.25 -2.04
N PHE A 150 -12.74 1.78 -3.00
CA PHE A 150 -13.30 2.60 -4.08
C PHE A 150 -14.83 2.57 -4.06
N ASP A 151 -15.41 1.62 -3.34
CA ASP A 151 -16.86 1.47 -3.15
C ASP A 151 -17.21 0.95 -1.75
N GLU A 152 -18.52 0.85 -1.49
CA GLU A 152 -19.08 0.43 -0.22
C GLU A 152 -18.84 -1.06 0.08
N ILE A 153 -18.78 -1.90 -0.98
CA ILE A 153 -18.59 -3.36 -0.84
C ILE A 153 -17.16 -3.62 -0.39
N GLN A 154 -16.19 -3.01 -1.06
CA GLN A 154 -14.78 -3.11 -0.70
C GLN A 154 -14.53 -2.58 0.72
N ALA A 155 -15.18 -1.47 1.09
CA ALA A 155 -15.08 -0.92 2.44
C ALA A 155 -15.58 -1.91 3.50
N ALA A 156 -16.74 -2.55 3.27
CA ALA A 156 -17.28 -3.56 4.19
C ALA A 156 -16.35 -4.76 4.33
N GLN A 157 -15.84 -5.30 3.20
CA GLN A 157 -14.90 -6.42 3.21
C GLN A 157 -13.62 -6.12 4.00
N MET A 158 -13.05 -4.93 3.82
CA MET A 158 -11.84 -4.53 4.53
C MET A 158 -12.08 -4.29 6.03
N ILE A 159 -13.26 -3.78 6.41
CA ILE A 159 -13.66 -3.66 7.83
C ILE A 159 -13.78 -5.05 8.46
N ASP A 160 -14.43 -5.99 7.79
CA ASP A 160 -14.57 -7.36 8.27
C ASP A 160 -13.22 -8.10 8.38
N ALA A 161 -12.25 -7.74 7.54
CA ALA A 161 -10.86 -8.22 7.62
C ALA A 161 -10.07 -7.61 8.80
N GLY A 162 -10.63 -6.62 9.50
CA GLY A 162 -10.00 -6.00 10.67
C GLY A 162 -9.05 -4.85 10.36
N THR A 163 -9.21 -4.17 9.22
CA THR A 163 -8.32 -3.04 8.88
C THR A 163 -8.38 -1.93 9.93
N ASP A 164 -7.23 -1.32 10.23
CA ASP A 164 -7.15 -0.20 11.17
C ASP A 164 -7.62 1.13 10.57
N VAL A 165 -7.41 1.32 9.27
CA VAL A 165 -7.79 2.55 8.55
C VAL A 165 -8.40 2.23 7.19
N ILE A 166 -9.58 2.76 6.93
CA ILE A 166 -10.18 2.81 5.61
C ILE A 166 -9.76 4.11 4.92
N CYS A 167 -9.11 3.98 3.78
CA CYS A 167 -8.76 5.10 2.91
C CYS A 167 -9.68 5.12 1.69
N VAL A 168 -10.71 5.96 1.74
CA VAL A 168 -11.61 6.17 0.59
C VAL A 168 -10.81 6.87 -0.52
N HIS A 169 -10.58 6.16 -1.61
CA HIS A 169 -9.71 6.60 -2.68
C HIS A 169 -10.52 7.09 -3.89
N LEU A 170 -10.26 8.32 -4.32
CA LEU A 170 -10.99 8.97 -5.42
C LEU A 170 -10.47 8.60 -6.82
N GLY A 171 -9.58 7.63 -6.91
CA GLY A 171 -8.94 7.23 -8.16
C GLY A 171 -7.52 7.78 -8.31
N LEU A 172 -6.91 7.51 -9.46
CA LEU A 172 -5.53 7.91 -9.74
C LEU A 172 -5.42 9.40 -10.02
N THR A 173 -4.29 9.99 -9.63
CA THR A 173 -3.99 11.39 -9.95
C THR A 173 -3.88 11.54 -11.47
N GLY A 174 -4.81 12.27 -12.06
CA GLY A 174 -4.79 12.62 -13.46
C GLY A 174 -3.70 13.63 -13.77
N GLY A 175 -3.05 13.52 -14.90
CA GLY A 175 -2.10 14.50 -15.39
C GLY A 175 -0.76 14.49 -14.65
N GLY A 176 -0.13 13.34 -14.59
CA GLY A 176 1.26 13.26 -14.17
C GLY A 176 2.17 13.86 -15.24
#